data_0ff5728c36d23db4b8c1aa4f87923a24
#
_entry.id   0ff5728c36d23db4b8c1aa4f87923a24
#
_cell.length_a   1.000
_cell.length_b   1.000
_cell.length_c   1.000
_cell.angle_alpha   90.00
_cell.angle_beta   90.00
_cell.angle_gamma   90.00
#
_symmetry.space_group_name_H-M   'P 1'
#
loop_
_entity.id
_entity.type
_entity.pdbx_description
1 polymer ?
#
loop_
_entity_poly.entity_id
_entity_poly.type
_entity_poly.pdbx_seq_one_letter_code
_entity_poly.pdbx_strand_id
1 'polypeptide(L)'
;MTSAETTDPEGCLLKLTNDEKIYSDQVWLATGTCPDLQTMGFLDPILENVSFVDEYPVLDRSLRLKPHPIYLMGRSTTYALGPAAGNLWGATRAAHRITTDITGVEFISNGT
;
A
#
# COMPACT_ATOMS: atom_id res chain seq x y z
N MET A 1 16.59 1.68 14.25
CA MET A 1 16.97 3.10 14.54
C MET A 1 16.01 3.61 15.60
N THR A 2 16.52 4.16 16.69
CA THR A 2 15.68 4.62 17.82
C THR A 2 15.42 6.12 17.75
N SER A 3 16.41 6.90 17.33
CA SER A 3 16.27 8.36 17.17
C SER A 3 17.33 8.89 16.20
N ALA A 4 17.04 10.06 15.67
CA ALA A 4 18.00 10.86 14.91
C ALA A 4 17.97 12.29 15.45
N GLU A 5 19.14 12.88 15.66
CA GLU A 5 19.31 14.23 16.17
C GLU A 5 20.22 15.01 15.21
N THR A 6 19.91 16.28 15.01
CA THR A 6 20.78 17.19 14.24
C THR A 6 21.95 17.61 15.12
N THR A 7 23.15 17.57 14.58
CA THR A 7 24.36 18.09 15.24
C THR A 7 24.86 19.32 14.53
N ASP A 8 25.29 20.32 15.29
CA ASP A 8 25.91 21.53 14.75
C ASP A 8 27.44 21.30 14.53
N PRO A 9 28.06 21.75 13.42
CA PRO A 9 27.48 22.67 12.44
C PRO A 9 26.64 22.04 11.33
N GLU A 10 26.86 20.81 10.90
CA GLU A 10 26.08 20.17 9.84
C GLU A 10 26.26 18.65 9.89
N GLY A 11 25.24 17.93 10.31
CA GLY A 11 25.28 16.47 10.34
C GLY A 11 24.12 15.86 11.13
N CYS A 12 24.02 14.55 11.05
CA CYS A 12 23.07 13.76 11.78
C CYS A 12 23.75 12.74 12.68
N LEU A 13 23.30 12.68 13.94
CA LEU A 13 23.64 11.61 14.86
C LEU A 13 22.51 10.59 14.89
N LEU A 14 22.77 9.39 14.42
CA LEU A 14 21.83 8.28 14.47
C LEU A 14 22.13 7.43 15.71
N LYS A 15 21.12 7.24 16.53
CA LYS A 15 21.17 6.32 17.66
C LYS A 15 20.43 5.04 17.29
N LEU A 16 21.13 3.92 17.36
CA LEU A 16 20.58 2.59 17.06
C LEU A 16 19.97 1.95 18.31
N THR A 17 19.19 0.90 18.11
CA THR A 17 18.54 0.14 19.19
C THR A 17 19.53 -0.60 20.10
N ASN A 18 20.76 -0.82 19.67
CA ASN A 18 21.86 -1.41 20.42
C ASN A 18 22.75 -0.35 21.13
N ASP A 19 22.25 0.88 21.26
CA ASP A 19 22.96 2.04 21.82
C ASP A 19 24.19 2.52 21.02
N GLU A 20 24.46 1.93 19.88
CA GLU A 20 25.49 2.38 18.96
C GLU A 20 25.11 3.72 18.33
N LYS A 21 26.10 4.58 18.12
CA LYS A 21 25.95 5.92 17.52
C LYS A 21 26.68 5.99 16.20
N ILE A 22 25.99 6.45 15.17
CA ILE A 22 26.55 6.66 13.83
C ILE A 22 26.44 8.14 13.49
N TYR A 23 27.55 8.76 13.12
CA TYR A 23 27.58 10.11 12.58
C TYR A 23 27.52 10.06 11.05
N SER A 24 26.70 10.89 10.45
CA SER A 24 26.53 10.98 8.99
C SER A 24 26.28 12.42 8.57
N ASP A 25 26.85 12.82 7.45
CA ASP A 25 26.60 14.13 6.85
C ASP A 25 25.19 14.25 6.29
N GLN A 26 24.63 13.13 5.79
CA GLN A 26 23.28 13.05 5.23
C GLN A 26 22.64 11.71 5.54
N VAL A 27 21.34 11.75 5.77
CA VAL A 27 20.50 10.54 5.93
C VAL A 27 19.39 10.56 4.91
N TRP A 28 19.38 9.54 4.06
CA TRP A 28 18.34 9.37 3.06
C TRP A 28 17.32 8.35 3.55
N LEU A 29 16.09 8.79 3.72
CA LEU A 29 14.99 7.95 4.21
C LEU A 29 14.24 7.34 3.01
N ALA A 30 14.47 6.07 2.74
CA ALA A 30 13.75 5.31 1.73
C ALA A 30 12.56 4.57 2.36
N THR A 31 11.65 5.30 2.99
CA THR A 31 10.53 4.76 3.77
C THR A 31 9.36 4.28 2.90
N GLY A 32 9.34 4.63 1.61
CA GLY A 32 8.25 4.29 0.71
C GLY A 32 6.94 5.01 1.08
N THR A 33 5.83 4.41 0.66
CA THR A 33 4.48 4.88 0.98
C THR A 33 3.69 3.77 1.65
N CYS A 34 2.93 4.11 2.68
CA CYS A 34 1.98 3.21 3.32
C CYS A 34 0.61 3.35 2.64
N PRO A 35 0.04 2.29 2.05
CA PRO A 35 -1.26 2.34 1.40
C PRO A 35 -2.41 2.12 2.40
N ASP A 36 -2.31 2.68 3.58
CA ASP A 36 -3.27 2.51 4.64
C ASP A 36 -4.52 3.35 4.40
N LEU A 37 -5.64 2.69 4.05
CA LEU A 37 -6.94 3.32 3.86
C LEU A 37 -7.52 3.89 5.16
N GLN A 38 -7.11 3.36 6.31
CA GLN A 38 -7.61 3.80 7.62
C GLN A 38 -7.12 5.19 7.99
N THR A 39 -6.08 5.70 7.32
CA THR A 39 -5.61 7.08 7.49
C THR A 39 -6.41 8.10 6.69
N MET A 40 -7.32 7.65 5.82
CA MET A 40 -8.15 8.48 4.96
C MET A 40 -9.52 8.72 5.63
N GLY A 41 -9.63 9.65 6.57
CA GLY A 41 -10.81 9.87 7.40
C GLY A 41 -12.16 9.99 6.66
N PHE A 42 -12.16 10.39 5.37
CA PHE A 42 -13.38 10.41 4.58
C PHE A 42 -13.95 9.02 4.25
N LEU A 43 -13.14 7.96 4.42
CA LEU A 43 -13.56 6.58 4.24
C LEU A 43 -14.11 5.93 5.51
N ASP A 44 -13.97 6.56 6.68
CA ASP A 44 -14.35 5.97 7.96
C ASP A 44 -15.74 5.34 7.96
N PRO A 45 -16.81 5.98 7.45
CA PRO A 45 -18.13 5.37 7.44
C PRO A 45 -18.25 4.10 6.59
N ILE A 46 -17.34 3.94 5.60
CA ILE A 46 -17.30 2.79 4.72
C ILE A 46 -16.48 1.66 5.36
N LEU A 47 -15.43 2.02 6.09
CA LEU A 47 -14.47 1.08 6.64
C LEU A 47 -14.93 0.40 7.94
N GLU A 48 -16.00 0.88 8.59
CA GLU A 48 -16.52 0.32 9.84
C GLU A 48 -16.81 -1.20 9.77
N ASN A 49 -17.20 -1.71 8.60
CA ASN A 49 -17.56 -3.12 8.40
C ASN A 49 -16.56 -3.86 7.49
N VAL A 50 -15.39 -3.31 7.30
CA VAL A 50 -14.34 -3.89 6.46
C VAL A 50 -13.29 -4.58 7.32
N SER A 51 -12.94 -5.79 6.95
CA SER A 51 -11.84 -6.53 7.58
C SER A 51 -10.50 -6.13 7.00
N PHE A 52 -9.50 -6.03 7.86
CA PHE A 52 -8.10 -5.74 7.49
C PHE A 52 -7.17 -6.85 7.96
N VAL A 53 -6.12 -7.05 7.21
CA VAL A 53 -4.94 -7.83 7.62
C VAL A 53 -3.76 -6.87 7.55
N ASP A 54 -3.19 -6.55 8.70
CA ASP A 54 -2.27 -5.42 8.87
C ASP A 54 -2.92 -4.12 8.36
N GLU A 55 -2.27 -3.41 7.44
CA GLU A 55 -2.78 -2.16 6.84
C GLU A 55 -3.59 -2.39 5.55
N TYR A 56 -3.79 -3.66 5.15
CA TYR A 56 -4.42 -4.00 3.87
C TYR A 56 -5.86 -4.48 4.06
N PRO A 57 -6.81 -3.95 3.28
CA PRO A 57 -8.19 -4.43 3.32
C PRO A 57 -8.30 -5.84 2.73
N VAL A 58 -9.17 -6.65 3.32
CA VAL A 58 -9.53 -7.95 2.77
C VAL A 58 -10.50 -7.74 1.60
N LEU A 59 -10.05 -8.09 0.40
CA LEU A 59 -10.82 -7.96 -0.84
C LEU A 59 -11.26 -9.32 -1.36
N ASP A 60 -12.33 -9.34 -2.12
CA ASP A 60 -12.70 -10.53 -2.88
C ASP A 60 -11.86 -10.68 -4.16
N ARG A 61 -12.16 -11.72 -4.94
CA ARG A 61 -11.42 -12.01 -6.19
C ARG A 61 -11.48 -10.90 -7.22
N SER A 62 -12.55 -10.10 -7.20
CA SER A 62 -12.76 -8.97 -8.11
C SER A 62 -12.18 -7.67 -7.58
N LEU A 63 -11.47 -7.70 -6.45
CA LEU A 63 -10.92 -6.55 -5.74
C LEU A 63 -11.98 -5.64 -5.13
N ARG A 64 -13.15 -6.19 -4.83
CA ARG A 64 -14.26 -5.47 -4.23
C ARG A 64 -14.11 -5.45 -2.71
N LEU A 65 -14.37 -4.29 -2.14
CA LEU A 65 -14.37 -4.03 -0.70
C LEU A 65 -15.76 -4.36 -0.11
N LYS A 66 -15.99 -5.60 0.25
CA LYS A 66 -17.29 -6.03 0.80
C LYS A 66 -17.57 -5.40 2.18
N PRO A 67 -18.84 -5.06 2.47
CA PRO A 67 -20.05 -5.30 1.68
C PRO A 67 -20.34 -4.24 0.60
N HIS A 68 -19.49 -3.25 0.46
CA HIS A 68 -19.70 -2.08 -0.38
C HIS A 68 -19.45 -2.36 -1.88
N PRO A 69 -20.15 -1.65 -2.79
CA PRO A 69 -19.90 -1.73 -4.23
C PRO A 69 -18.69 -0.86 -4.64
N ILE A 70 -17.58 -1.05 -3.93
CA ILE A 70 -16.34 -0.29 -4.12
C ILE A 70 -15.24 -1.25 -4.50
N TYR A 71 -14.49 -0.92 -5.54
CA TYR A 71 -13.34 -1.66 -6.01
C TYR A 71 -12.06 -0.89 -5.75
N LEU A 72 -11.01 -1.60 -5.41
CA LEU A 72 -9.72 -1.00 -5.15
C LEU A 72 -8.70 -1.39 -6.21
N MET A 73 -7.77 -0.48 -6.47
CA MET A 73 -6.62 -0.67 -7.35
C MET A 73 -5.35 -0.15 -6.67
N GLY A 74 -4.21 -0.53 -7.22
CA GLY A 74 -2.93 -0.05 -6.74
C GLY A 74 -2.43 -0.79 -5.49
N ARG A 75 -1.60 -0.15 -4.69
CA ARG A 75 -0.90 -0.78 -3.56
C ARG A 75 -1.82 -1.38 -2.49
N SER A 76 -3.00 -0.82 -2.29
CA SER A 76 -3.99 -1.36 -1.35
C SER A 76 -4.45 -2.79 -1.71
N THR A 77 -4.20 -3.24 -2.94
CA THR A 77 -4.55 -4.58 -3.42
C THR A 77 -3.38 -5.57 -3.39
N THR A 78 -2.30 -5.27 -2.68
CA THR A 78 -1.08 -6.08 -2.67
C THR A 78 -1.32 -7.53 -2.22
N TYR A 79 -2.17 -7.77 -1.24
CA TYR A 79 -2.51 -9.15 -0.83
C TYR A 79 -3.27 -9.93 -1.90
N ALA A 80 -4.06 -9.26 -2.73
CA ALA A 80 -4.85 -9.89 -3.78
C ALA A 80 -4.11 -10.06 -5.11
N LEU A 81 -3.17 -9.17 -5.43
CA LEU A 81 -2.46 -9.10 -6.71
C LEU A 81 -0.95 -9.35 -6.60
N GLY A 82 -0.41 -9.37 -5.39
CA GLY A 82 1.02 -9.52 -5.14
C GLY A 82 1.80 -8.19 -5.18
N PRO A 83 3.14 -8.25 -5.06
CA PRO A 83 4.01 -7.07 -4.92
C PRO A 83 3.93 -6.07 -6.07
N ALA A 84 3.53 -6.53 -7.25
CA ALA A 84 3.39 -5.69 -8.44
C ALA A 84 2.08 -4.88 -8.49
N ALA A 85 1.22 -4.98 -7.47
CA ALA A 85 -0.08 -4.30 -7.43
C ALA A 85 0.01 -2.78 -7.67
N GLY A 86 1.10 -2.15 -7.21
CA GLY A 86 1.30 -0.72 -7.33
C GLY A 86 1.90 -0.22 -8.65
N ASN A 87 2.14 -1.10 -9.60
CA ASN A 87 2.71 -0.73 -10.91
C ASN A 87 1.70 -0.95 -12.06
N LEU A 88 2.13 -0.65 -13.29
CA LEU A 88 1.27 -0.75 -14.48
C LEU A 88 0.76 -2.19 -14.71
N TRP A 89 1.57 -3.20 -14.45
CA TRP A 89 1.18 -4.59 -14.59
C TRP A 89 0.07 -4.98 -13.60
N GLY A 90 0.21 -4.55 -12.33
CA GLY A 90 -0.84 -4.72 -11.32
C GLY A 90 -2.11 -3.97 -11.66
N ALA A 91 -2.00 -2.75 -12.18
CA ALA A 91 -3.13 -1.94 -12.63
C ALA A 91 -3.91 -2.63 -13.75
N THR A 92 -3.22 -3.21 -14.74
CA THR A 92 -3.84 -3.97 -15.85
C THR A 92 -4.61 -5.18 -15.32
N ARG A 93 -4.03 -5.94 -14.39
CA ARG A 93 -4.70 -7.10 -13.78
C ARG A 93 -5.91 -6.70 -12.93
N ALA A 94 -5.79 -5.60 -12.19
CA ALA A 94 -6.90 -5.07 -11.42
C ALA A 94 -8.05 -4.64 -12.34
N ALA A 95 -7.77 -3.87 -13.37
CA ALA A 95 -8.76 -3.44 -14.35
C ALA A 95 -9.49 -4.63 -14.98
N HIS A 96 -8.76 -5.67 -15.37
CA HIS A 96 -9.35 -6.88 -15.92
C HIS A 96 -10.34 -7.55 -14.95
N ARG A 97 -9.95 -7.76 -13.69
CA ARG A 97 -10.81 -8.40 -12.69
C ARG A 97 -12.05 -7.56 -12.39
N ILE A 98 -11.89 -6.25 -12.23
CA ILE A 98 -12.98 -5.32 -11.93
C ILE A 98 -13.96 -5.25 -13.11
N THR A 99 -13.45 -5.09 -14.32
CA THR A 99 -14.28 -4.99 -15.52
C THR A 99 -15.07 -6.27 -15.75
N THR A 100 -14.45 -7.43 -15.57
CA THR A 100 -15.12 -8.73 -15.67
C THR A 100 -16.26 -8.85 -14.67
N ASP A 101 -16.07 -8.40 -13.43
CA ASP A 101 -17.11 -8.45 -12.39
C ASP A 101 -18.28 -7.51 -12.71
N ILE A 102 -18.00 -6.30 -13.19
CA ILE A 102 -19.02 -5.29 -13.50
C ILE A 102 -19.81 -5.64 -14.75
N THR A 103 -19.16 -6.16 -15.79
CA THR A 103 -19.79 -6.39 -17.10
C THR A 103 -20.28 -7.81 -17.30
N GLY A 104 -19.81 -8.76 -16.50
CA GLY A 104 -20.02 -10.19 -16.71
C GLY A 104 -19.31 -10.76 -17.95
N VAL A 105 -18.45 -9.97 -18.59
CA VAL A 105 -17.71 -10.36 -19.80
C VAL A 105 -16.24 -10.62 -19.43
N GLU A 106 -15.80 -11.85 -19.67
CA GLU A 106 -14.39 -12.18 -19.50
C GLU A 106 -13.58 -11.67 -20.69
N PHE A 107 -12.74 -10.67 -20.46
CA PHE A 107 -11.81 -10.20 -21.48
C PHE A 107 -10.68 -11.21 -21.62
N ILE A 108 -10.67 -11.97 -22.71
CA ILE A 108 -9.53 -12.80 -23.08
C ILE A 108 -8.41 -11.83 -23.45
N SER A 109 -7.47 -11.62 -22.53
CA SER A 109 -6.20 -11.03 -22.92
C SER A 109 -5.51 -12.03 -23.83
N ASN A 110 -5.57 -11.80 -25.14
CA ASN A 110 -4.66 -12.50 -26.05
C ASN A 110 -3.25 -12.20 -25.58
N GLY A 111 -2.65 -13.21 -24.94
CA GLY A 111 -1.40 -13.07 -24.24
C GLY A 111 -0.28 -12.54 -25.11
N THR A 112 0.37 -11.58 -24.60
CA THR A 112 1.80 -11.37 -24.80
C THR A 112 2.44 -11.37 -23.44
#